data_c1723a0286ee216e20c3495f6310c412
#
_entry.id   c1723a0286ee216e20c3495f6310c412
#
_cell.length_a   1.000
_cell.length_b   1.000
_cell.length_c   1.000
_cell.angle_alpha   90.00
_cell.angle_beta   90.00
_cell.angle_gamma   90.00
#
_symmetry.space_group_name_H-M   'P 1'
#
loop_
_entity.id
_entity.type
_entity.pdbx_description
1 polymer ?
#
loop_
_entity_poly.entity_id
_entity_poly.type
_entity_poly.pdbx_seq_one_letter_code
_entity_poly.pdbx_strand_id
1 'polypeptide(L)' 'MKVARKGWNGKKQYIELASNISYVNASKKVVNCKHDAIGNKAIAFVGTSGVQMGWLASQADMLAEDWVIVE' A
#
# COMPACT_ATOMS: atom_id res chain seq x y z
N MET A 1 11.07 -0.91 -1.99
CA MET A 1 11.34 -0.05 -0.83
C MET A 1 10.16 -0.07 0.12
N LYS A 2 10.40 -0.20 1.39
CA LYS A 2 9.39 -0.17 2.43
C LYS A 2 9.60 1.07 3.27
N VAL A 3 8.52 1.77 3.58
CA VAL A 3 8.60 2.98 4.41
C VAL A 3 7.52 2.93 5.48
N ALA A 4 7.79 3.60 6.60
CA ALA A 4 6.86 3.68 7.71
C ALA A 4 7.09 4.97 8.47
N ARG A 5 6.08 5.41 9.20
CA ARG A 5 6.25 6.48 10.18
C ARG A 5 6.85 5.89 11.45
N LYS A 6 7.63 6.69 12.18
CA LYS A 6 8.33 6.20 13.37
C LYS A 6 7.41 5.54 14.39
N GLY A 7 6.19 6.03 14.54
CA GLY A 7 5.23 5.49 15.49
C GLY A 7 4.58 4.17 15.07
N TRP A 8 4.85 3.68 13.86
CA TRP A 8 4.16 2.51 13.32
C TRP A 8 4.81 1.18 13.71
N ASN A 9 5.90 1.17 14.43
CA ASN A 9 6.66 -0.05 14.64
C ASN A 9 7.07 -0.66 13.29
N GLY A 10 7.95 0.02 12.59
CA GLY A 10 8.25 -0.20 11.18
C GLY A 10 8.69 -1.60 10.77
N LYS A 11 9.04 -2.45 11.72
CA LYS A 11 9.35 -3.85 11.39
C LYS A 11 8.09 -4.68 11.17
N LYS A 12 6.94 -4.22 11.67
CA LYS A 12 5.67 -4.94 11.60
C LYS A 12 4.62 -4.22 10.77
N GLN A 13 4.76 -2.91 10.61
CA GLN A 13 3.80 -2.11 9.85
C GLN A 13 4.55 -1.17 8.93
N TYR A 14 4.25 -1.22 7.65
CA TYR A 14 4.90 -0.39 6.65
C TYR A 14 4.02 -0.32 5.41
N ILE A 15 4.37 0.60 4.51
CA ILE A 15 3.77 0.64 3.19
C ILE A 15 4.83 0.33 2.13
N GLU A 16 4.40 -0.19 1.02
CA GLU A 16 5.27 -0.44 -0.13
C GLU A 16 4.47 -0.35 -1.42
N LEU A 17 5.15 -0.10 -2.51
CA LEU A 17 4.51 -0.07 -3.82
C LEU A 17 4.22 -1.50 -4.27
N ALA A 18 2.99 -1.73 -4.68
CA ALA A 18 2.58 -2.96 -5.33
C ALA A 18 2.34 -2.70 -6.80
N SER A 19 2.63 -3.68 -7.66
CA SER A 19 2.43 -3.59 -9.10
C SER A 19 1.84 -4.89 -9.63
N ASN A 20 1.38 -4.87 -10.88
CA ASN A 20 0.73 -6.04 -11.51
C ASN A 20 -0.48 -6.52 -10.72
N ILE A 21 -1.28 -5.54 -10.25
CA ILE A 21 -2.42 -5.82 -9.38
C ILE A 21 -3.56 -6.39 -10.20
N SER A 22 -4.18 -7.45 -9.70
CA SER A 22 -5.41 -7.99 -10.26
C SER A 22 -6.32 -8.45 -9.13
N TYR A 23 -7.60 -8.64 -9.43
CA TYR A 23 -8.55 -9.18 -8.47
C TYR A 23 -9.50 -10.13 -9.18
N VAL A 24 -10.19 -10.96 -8.41
CA VAL A 24 -11.23 -11.85 -8.92
C VAL A 24 -12.57 -11.22 -8.59
N ASN A 25 -13.38 -10.97 -9.62
CA ASN A 25 -14.69 -10.34 -9.41
C ASN A 25 -15.75 -11.36 -9.00
N ALA A 26 -16.98 -10.89 -8.79
CA ALA A 26 -18.09 -11.76 -8.37
C ALA A 26 -18.41 -12.86 -9.38
N SER A 27 -18.09 -12.63 -10.67
CA SER A 27 -18.25 -13.64 -11.73
C SER A 27 -17.05 -14.58 -11.82
N LYS A 28 -16.14 -14.53 -10.89
CA LYS A 28 -14.93 -15.35 -10.79
C LYS A 28 -13.97 -15.16 -11.96
N LYS A 29 -13.98 -13.99 -12.56
CA LYS A 29 -13.02 -13.61 -13.60
C LYS A 29 -11.90 -12.79 -12.98
N VAL A 30 -10.68 -12.99 -13.50
CA VAL A 30 -9.53 -12.20 -13.09
C VAL A 30 -9.56 -10.87 -13.83
N VAL A 31 -9.54 -9.77 -13.10
CA VAL A 31 -9.56 -8.41 -13.64
C VAL A 31 -8.25 -7.72 -13.31
N ASN A 32 -7.58 -7.20 -14.33
CA ASN A 32 -6.35 -6.42 -14.16
C ASN A 32 -6.72 -5.01 -13.74
N CYS A 33 -6.16 -4.54 -12.61
CA CYS A 33 -6.42 -3.20 -12.09
C CYS A 33 -5.59 -2.17 -12.83
N LYS A 34 -5.99 -1.83 -14.05
CA LYS A 34 -5.26 -0.89 -14.87
C LYS A 34 -5.97 0.46 -14.90
N HIS A 35 -5.23 1.52 -14.68
CA HIS A 35 -5.75 2.89 -14.66
C HIS A 35 -4.83 3.80 -15.47
N ASP A 36 -5.40 4.75 -16.21
CA ASP A 36 -4.63 5.62 -17.09
C ASP A 36 -3.57 6.44 -16.35
N ALA A 37 -3.86 6.88 -15.13
CA ALA A 37 -2.96 7.73 -14.38
C ALA A 37 -1.90 6.96 -13.59
N ILE A 38 -2.22 5.76 -13.11
CA ILE A 38 -1.34 5.04 -12.18
C ILE A 38 -0.94 3.64 -12.66
N GLY A 39 -1.40 3.24 -13.85
CA GLY A 39 -1.15 1.88 -14.32
C GLY A 39 -1.85 0.86 -13.44
N ASN A 40 -1.22 -0.29 -13.25
CA ASN A 40 -1.77 -1.30 -12.33
C ASN A 40 -0.99 -1.36 -11.02
N LYS A 41 -0.73 -0.18 -10.46
CA LYS A 41 0.02 -0.02 -9.22
C LYS A 41 -0.89 0.44 -8.10
N ALA A 42 -0.49 0.15 -6.88
CA ALA A 42 -1.20 0.61 -5.68
C ALA A 42 -0.22 0.66 -4.52
N ILE A 43 -0.61 1.39 -3.48
CA ILE A 43 0.15 1.38 -2.24
C ILE A 43 -0.44 0.26 -1.37
N ALA A 44 0.40 -0.67 -0.98
CA ALA A 44 0.01 -1.74 -0.06
C ALA A 44 0.38 -1.32 1.36
N PHE A 45 -0.56 -1.48 2.28
CA PHE A 45 -0.31 -1.30 3.70
C PHE A 45 -0.18 -2.67 4.33
N VAL A 46 1.01 -2.98 4.85
CA VAL A 46 1.28 -4.25 5.50
C VAL A 46 1.24 -4.01 7.00
N GLY A 47 0.25 -4.56 7.66
CA GLY A 47 0.07 -4.43 9.09
C GLY A 47 0.15 -5.77 9.79
N THR A 48 -0.07 -5.76 11.09
CA THR A 48 -0.02 -6.99 11.89
C THR A 48 -1.17 -7.95 11.59
N SER A 49 -2.26 -7.42 11.01
CA SER A 49 -3.43 -8.25 10.64
C SER A 49 -3.42 -8.67 9.18
N GLY A 50 -2.39 -8.32 8.43
CA GLY A 50 -2.28 -8.68 7.02
C GLY A 50 -2.07 -7.47 6.12
N VAL A 51 -2.34 -7.65 4.84
CA VAL A 51 -2.09 -6.63 3.81
C VAL A 51 -3.40 -6.02 3.35
N GLN A 52 -3.46 -4.68 3.35
CA GLN A 52 -4.55 -3.94 2.73
C GLN A 52 -4.03 -3.31 1.45
N MET A 53 -4.66 -3.61 0.34
CA MET A 53 -4.28 -3.05 -0.94
C MET A 53 -5.05 -1.75 -1.18
N GLY A 54 -4.33 -0.71 -1.65
CA GLY A 54 -4.97 0.56 -1.95
C GLY A 54 -5.07 1.49 -0.74
N TRP A 55 -3.99 1.62 0.01
CA TRP A 55 -3.96 2.48 1.18
C TRP A 55 -4.05 3.96 0.81
N LEU A 56 -4.89 4.70 1.54
CA LEU A 56 -5.04 6.15 1.40
C LEU A 56 -4.38 6.84 2.60
N ALA A 57 -3.43 7.73 2.31
CA ALA A 57 -2.77 8.50 3.34
C ALA A 57 -3.71 9.60 3.88
N SER A 58 -3.78 9.75 5.19
CA SER A 58 -4.45 10.88 5.81
C SER A 58 -3.61 12.15 5.61
N GLN A 59 -4.21 13.31 5.86
CA GLN A 59 -3.43 14.54 5.82
C GLN A 59 -2.28 14.50 6.82
N ALA A 60 -2.52 13.94 8.00
CA ALA A 60 -1.47 13.80 9.01
C ALA A 60 -0.31 12.94 8.50
N ASP A 61 -0.62 11.86 7.75
CA ASP A 61 0.42 11.01 7.17
C ASP A 61 1.19 11.75 6.08
N MET A 62 0.49 12.48 5.22
CA MET A 62 1.12 13.18 4.12
C MET A 62 2.02 14.32 4.56
N LEU A 63 1.67 14.98 5.65
CA LEU A 63 2.43 16.12 6.19
C LEU A 63 3.44 15.69 7.26
N ALA A 64 3.51 14.43 7.60
CA ALA A 64 4.42 13.94 8.63
C ALA A 64 5.89 14.09 8.21
N GLU A 65 6.73 14.37 9.17
CA GLU A 65 8.17 14.53 8.96
C GLU A 65 8.96 13.37 9.57
N ASP A 66 8.29 12.29 9.95
CA ASP A 66 8.90 11.16 10.64
C ASP A 66 8.90 9.87 9.78
N TRP A 67 8.78 10.01 8.48
CA TRP A 67 8.88 8.86 7.58
C TRP A 67 10.30 8.31 7.54
N VAL A 68 10.43 7.00 7.59
CA VAL A 68 11.73 6.31 7.56
C VAL A 68 11.65 5.12 6.61
N ILE A 69 12.80 4.76 6.06
CA ILE A 69 12.93 3.55 5.23
C ILE A 69 13.05 2.37 6.19
N VAL A 70 12.29 1.32 5.89
CA VAL A 70 12.30 0.07 6.65
C VAL A 70 12.90 -1.02 5.76
N GLU A 71 13.98 -1.62 6.23
CA GLU A 71 14.65 -2.68 5.47
C GLU A 71 14.70 -3.98 6.26
#